data_073124a98d0ae37064fb344ee9b988d0
#
_entry.id   073124a98d0ae37064fb344ee9b988d0
#
_cell.length_a   1.000
_cell.length_b   1.000
_cell.length_c   1.000
_cell.angle_alpha   90.00
_cell.angle_beta   90.00
_cell.angle_gamma   90.00
#
_symmetry.space_group_name_H-M   'P 1'
#
loop_
_entity.id
_entity.type
_entity.pdbx_description
1 polymer ?
#
loop_
_entity_poly.entity_id
_entity_poly.type
_entity_poly.pdbx_seq_one_letter_code
_entity_poly.pdbx_strand_id
1 'polypeptide(L)'
;MINEGAQRLDDFLLEVKELLKDSNVVHADETGLRVESSLHWTHALSTDNLTLYDLNKKRGKDAMDDLGVLGSLNGTLVHDCWKPYFRYDNVAHGLCNVHLSRELVAAKETSQEWASKMIELLTNTYYLVQEAKLNNKSSLESNQLTAIDKEYKRILKMAHKENPEVIDSVKRKGRRKRSKAYNLLLRLETYQQEVLRFATDFNVPFDNNLCERDIRMVKIAQKISGGFRTTAGAKAFLAFRSYLSTATKQGVNQLWALQQLFSNGPWMPNTQPSGP
;
A
#
# COMPACT_ATOMS: atom_id res chain seq x y z
N MET A 1 -21.97 -21.98 12.70
CA MET A 1 -21.38 -20.85 13.48
C MET A 1 -20.41 -19.98 12.66
N ILE A 2 -19.22 -20.48 12.19
CA ILE A 2 -18.25 -19.59 11.47
C ILE A 2 -18.83 -19.06 10.17
N ASN A 3 -19.38 -19.90 9.30
CA ASN A 3 -19.98 -19.45 8.03
C ASN A 3 -21.21 -18.55 8.24
N GLU A 4 -22.02 -18.86 9.21
CA GLU A 4 -23.19 -18.03 9.60
C GLU A 4 -22.73 -16.67 10.13
N GLY A 5 -21.73 -16.64 11.02
CA GLY A 5 -21.16 -15.37 11.48
C GLY A 5 -20.56 -14.54 10.34
N ALA A 6 -19.92 -15.18 9.35
CA ALA A 6 -19.37 -14.50 8.18
C ALA A 6 -20.50 -13.88 7.31
N GLN A 7 -21.61 -14.59 7.11
CA GLN A 7 -22.78 -14.06 6.39
C GLN A 7 -23.42 -12.85 7.08
N ARG A 8 -23.40 -12.82 8.42
CA ARG A 8 -23.87 -11.65 9.17
C ARG A 8 -22.98 -10.41 8.99
N LEU A 9 -21.76 -10.56 8.45
CA LEU A 9 -20.83 -9.47 8.17
C LEU A 9 -21.01 -8.85 6.77
N ASP A 10 -21.92 -9.35 5.94
CA ASP A 10 -22.07 -8.85 4.56
C ASP A 10 -22.39 -7.35 4.54
N ASP A 11 -23.36 -6.88 5.34
CA ASP A 11 -23.71 -5.47 5.44
C ASP A 11 -22.55 -4.62 5.98
N PHE A 12 -21.81 -5.13 6.98
CA PHE A 12 -20.61 -4.49 7.49
C PHE A 12 -19.52 -4.33 6.40
N LEU A 13 -19.29 -5.38 5.63
CA LEU A 13 -18.28 -5.34 4.55
C LEU A 13 -18.70 -4.39 3.42
N LEU A 14 -19.98 -4.30 3.11
CA LEU A 14 -20.51 -3.31 2.17
C LEU A 14 -20.28 -1.89 2.67
N GLU A 15 -20.61 -1.60 3.92
CA GLU A 15 -20.39 -0.28 4.53
C GLU A 15 -18.90 0.09 4.54
N VAL A 16 -18.02 -0.83 4.92
CA VAL A 16 -16.56 -0.60 4.88
C VAL A 16 -16.08 -0.27 3.46
N LYS A 17 -16.63 -0.90 2.43
CA LYS A 17 -16.30 -0.58 1.03
C LYS A 17 -16.71 0.84 0.65
N GLU A 18 -17.91 1.28 1.02
CA GLU A 18 -18.37 2.64 0.74
C GLU A 18 -17.51 3.68 1.48
N LEU A 19 -17.23 3.46 2.76
CA LEU A 19 -16.37 4.34 3.55
C LEU A 19 -14.94 4.43 2.99
N LEU A 20 -14.41 3.33 2.45
CA LEU A 20 -13.10 3.33 1.79
C LEU A 20 -13.09 4.16 0.50
N LYS A 21 -14.17 4.16 -0.28
CA LYS A 21 -14.27 4.97 -1.52
C LYS A 21 -14.20 6.47 -1.24
N ASP A 22 -14.72 6.89 -0.08
CA ASP A 22 -14.76 8.29 0.36
C ASP A 22 -13.53 8.69 1.20
N SER A 23 -12.60 7.76 1.41
CA SER A 23 -11.40 8.02 2.23
C SER A 23 -10.36 8.83 1.47
N ASN A 24 -9.77 9.83 2.14
CA ASN A 24 -8.72 10.69 1.55
C ASN A 24 -7.45 9.92 1.21
N VAL A 25 -7.07 8.94 2.02
CA VAL A 25 -5.88 8.09 1.82
C VAL A 25 -6.23 6.64 2.12
N VAL A 26 -6.01 5.78 1.16
CA VAL A 26 -6.18 4.32 1.28
C VAL A 26 -4.86 3.64 1.00
N HIS A 27 -4.46 2.75 1.88
CA HIS A 27 -3.30 1.88 1.72
C HIS A 27 -3.72 0.57 1.07
N ALA A 28 -2.93 0.08 0.13
CA ALA A 28 -3.16 -1.21 -0.52
C ALA A 28 -1.92 -2.11 -0.47
N ASP A 29 -2.15 -3.38 -0.24
CA ASP A 29 -1.12 -4.42 -0.32
C ASP A 29 -1.79 -5.76 -0.65
N GLU A 30 -1.02 -6.75 -1.14
CA GLU A 30 -1.52 -8.08 -1.42
C GLU A 30 -0.52 -9.18 -1.02
N THR A 31 -1.06 -10.34 -0.69
CA THR A 31 -0.24 -11.48 -0.31
C THR A 31 -0.81 -12.80 -0.81
N GLY A 32 0.07 -13.73 -1.18
CA GLY A 32 -0.33 -15.09 -1.52
C GLY A 32 -0.84 -15.87 -0.31
N LEU A 33 -1.93 -16.61 -0.50
CA LEU A 33 -2.58 -17.45 0.49
C LEU A 33 -2.85 -18.84 -0.10
N ARG A 34 -2.53 -19.91 0.65
CA ARG A 34 -2.85 -21.28 0.23
C ARG A 34 -4.28 -21.63 0.61
N VAL A 35 -5.09 -21.98 -0.39
CA VAL A 35 -6.48 -22.44 -0.22
C VAL A 35 -6.67 -23.67 -1.10
N GLU A 36 -7.16 -24.78 -0.55
CA GLU A 36 -7.36 -26.03 -1.29
C GLU A 36 -6.09 -26.47 -2.04
N SER A 37 -4.93 -26.34 -1.36
CA SER A 37 -3.59 -26.59 -1.94
C SER A 37 -3.19 -25.68 -3.10
N SER A 38 -4.05 -24.76 -3.56
CA SER A 38 -3.83 -23.81 -4.64
C SER A 38 -3.42 -22.44 -4.13
N LEU A 39 -2.65 -21.69 -4.92
CA LEU A 39 -2.30 -20.32 -4.62
C LEU A 39 -3.48 -19.41 -4.93
N HIS A 40 -3.95 -18.70 -3.92
CA HIS A 40 -4.88 -17.57 -4.00
C HIS A 40 -4.17 -16.30 -3.55
N TRP A 41 -4.82 -15.17 -3.71
CA TRP A 41 -4.29 -13.86 -3.30
C TRP A 41 -5.29 -13.18 -2.39
N THR A 42 -4.78 -12.68 -1.27
CA THR A 42 -5.51 -11.79 -0.40
C THR A 42 -5.10 -10.37 -0.73
N HIS A 43 -6.05 -9.54 -1.09
CA HIS A 43 -5.89 -8.10 -1.22
C HIS A 43 -6.35 -7.45 0.08
N ALA A 44 -5.62 -6.43 0.53
CA ALA A 44 -5.95 -5.64 1.70
C ALA A 44 -6.06 -4.18 1.31
N LEU A 45 -7.09 -3.51 1.80
CA LEU A 45 -7.23 -2.06 1.79
C LEU A 45 -7.34 -1.58 3.23
N SER A 46 -6.60 -0.54 3.57
CA SER A 46 -6.50 -0.05 4.94
C SER A 46 -6.48 1.47 5.01
N THR A 47 -7.16 2.02 6.01
CA THR A 47 -6.98 3.37 6.51
C THR A 47 -6.63 3.31 7.99
N ASP A 48 -6.41 4.43 8.65
CA ASP A 48 -6.23 4.46 10.11
C ASP A 48 -7.42 3.87 10.87
N ASN A 49 -8.64 3.90 10.28
CA ASN A 49 -9.89 3.50 10.92
C ASN A 49 -10.51 2.23 10.34
N LEU A 50 -10.14 1.82 9.14
CA LEU A 50 -10.78 0.74 8.40
C LEU A 50 -9.76 -0.30 7.94
N THR A 51 -10.21 -1.54 7.83
CA THR A 51 -9.45 -2.62 7.18
C THR A 51 -10.43 -3.51 6.41
N LEU A 52 -10.15 -3.72 5.13
CA LEU A 52 -10.89 -4.64 4.27
C LEU A 52 -9.92 -5.67 3.68
N TYR A 53 -10.28 -6.94 3.77
CA TYR A 53 -9.59 -8.03 3.07
C TYR A 53 -10.55 -8.70 2.10
N ASP A 54 -10.03 -9.12 0.96
CA ASP A 54 -10.74 -10.01 0.04
C ASP A 54 -9.83 -11.08 -0.52
N LEU A 55 -10.44 -12.19 -0.96
CA LEU A 55 -9.76 -13.36 -1.52
C LEU A 55 -10.06 -13.50 -3.00
N ASN A 56 -9.01 -13.57 -3.82
CA ASN A 56 -9.16 -13.86 -5.24
C ASN A 56 -8.18 -14.96 -5.70
N LYS A 57 -8.54 -15.69 -6.76
CA LYS A 57 -7.64 -16.66 -7.41
C LYS A 57 -6.51 -15.98 -8.18
N LYS A 58 -6.71 -14.73 -8.61
CA LYS A 58 -5.75 -13.93 -9.36
C LYS A 58 -5.18 -12.82 -8.48
N ARG A 59 -4.00 -12.32 -8.85
CA ARG A 59 -3.35 -11.18 -8.21
C ARG A 59 -3.66 -9.84 -8.89
N GLY A 60 -3.93 -9.86 -10.21
CA GLY A 60 -3.93 -8.68 -11.07
C GLY A 60 -5.11 -7.73 -10.87
N LYS A 61 -5.22 -6.76 -11.81
CA LYS A 61 -6.24 -5.70 -11.77
C LYS A 61 -7.66 -6.25 -11.64
N ASP A 62 -8.01 -7.30 -12.39
CA ASP A 62 -9.35 -7.90 -12.32
C ASP A 62 -9.72 -8.30 -10.89
N ALA A 63 -8.75 -8.86 -10.13
CA ALA A 63 -8.96 -9.25 -8.75
C ALA A 63 -9.13 -8.04 -7.81
N MET A 64 -8.46 -6.94 -8.10
CA MET A 64 -8.63 -5.69 -7.36
C MET A 64 -9.94 -4.98 -7.73
N ASP A 65 -10.40 -5.13 -8.98
CA ASP A 65 -11.71 -4.63 -9.41
C ASP A 65 -12.86 -5.37 -8.70
N ASP A 66 -12.70 -6.68 -8.46
CA ASP A 66 -13.67 -7.51 -7.72
C ASP A 66 -13.86 -7.01 -6.25
N LEU A 67 -12.86 -6.34 -5.66
CA LEU A 67 -13.01 -5.67 -4.37
C LEU A 67 -14.10 -4.58 -4.39
N GLY A 68 -14.32 -3.94 -5.55
CA GLY A 68 -15.36 -2.93 -5.75
C GLY A 68 -15.09 -1.59 -5.06
N VAL A 69 -13.81 -1.23 -4.83
CA VAL A 69 -13.42 0.02 -4.15
C VAL A 69 -12.56 0.90 -5.05
N LEU A 70 -11.44 0.39 -5.59
CA LEU A 70 -10.40 1.22 -6.21
C LEU A 70 -10.87 1.98 -7.46
N GLY A 71 -11.81 1.42 -8.23
CA GLY A 71 -12.39 2.08 -9.41
C GLY A 71 -13.25 3.31 -9.08
N SER A 72 -13.68 3.45 -7.82
CA SER A 72 -14.53 4.56 -7.34
C SER A 72 -13.88 5.32 -6.18
N LEU A 73 -12.62 5.05 -5.86
CA LEU A 73 -11.87 5.79 -4.84
C LEU A 73 -11.62 7.21 -5.30
N ASN A 74 -11.93 8.20 -4.46
CA ASN A 74 -11.73 9.63 -4.73
C ASN A 74 -10.47 10.22 -4.08
N GLY A 75 -9.65 9.38 -3.43
CA GLY A 75 -8.49 9.79 -2.65
C GLY A 75 -7.15 9.43 -3.26
N THR A 76 -6.16 9.32 -2.39
CA THR A 76 -4.81 8.85 -2.72
C THR A 76 -4.65 7.38 -2.36
N LEU A 77 -4.15 6.59 -3.28
CA LEU A 77 -3.81 5.18 -3.07
C LEU A 77 -2.31 5.05 -2.74
N VAL A 78 -2.00 4.61 -1.53
CA VAL A 78 -0.63 4.33 -1.08
C VAL A 78 -0.31 2.85 -1.28
N HIS A 79 0.76 2.54 -2.01
CA HIS A 79 1.11 1.16 -2.35
C HIS A 79 2.62 0.98 -2.61
N ASP A 80 3.05 -0.26 -2.80
CA ASP A 80 4.34 -0.53 -3.42
C ASP A 80 4.32 -0.16 -4.92
N CYS A 81 5.46 -0.19 -5.57
CA CYS A 81 5.53 0.18 -7.00
C CYS A 81 5.04 -0.94 -7.94
N TRP A 82 4.04 -1.74 -7.57
CA TRP A 82 3.49 -2.79 -8.41
C TRP A 82 2.58 -2.22 -9.50
N LYS A 83 2.92 -2.51 -10.76
CA LYS A 83 2.31 -1.87 -11.94
C LYS A 83 0.78 -1.90 -12.04
N PRO A 84 0.06 -2.97 -11.63
CA PRO A 84 -1.39 -2.99 -11.73
C PRO A 84 -2.10 -1.88 -10.97
N TYR A 85 -1.54 -1.35 -9.87
CA TYR A 85 -2.12 -0.21 -9.15
C TYR A 85 -2.20 1.04 -10.02
N PHE A 86 -1.18 1.31 -10.85
CA PHE A 86 -1.17 2.47 -11.75
C PHE A 86 -2.17 2.41 -12.93
N ARG A 87 -3.02 1.39 -12.97
CA ARG A 87 -4.13 1.32 -13.91
C ARG A 87 -5.40 2.03 -13.40
N TYR A 88 -5.35 2.53 -12.18
CA TYR A 88 -6.39 3.35 -11.58
C TYR A 88 -6.02 4.83 -11.72
N ASP A 89 -6.27 5.40 -12.88
CA ASP A 89 -5.99 6.81 -13.25
C ASP A 89 -6.98 7.80 -12.61
N ASN A 90 -8.04 7.30 -12.00
CA ASN A 90 -8.99 8.09 -11.22
C ASN A 90 -8.45 8.50 -9.84
N VAL A 91 -7.34 7.92 -9.36
CA VAL A 91 -6.78 8.17 -8.03
C VAL A 91 -5.40 8.81 -8.12
N ALA A 92 -5.05 9.61 -7.12
CA ALA A 92 -3.65 9.98 -6.90
C ALA A 92 -2.88 8.80 -6.30
N HIS A 93 -1.59 8.66 -6.64
CA HIS A 93 -0.76 7.57 -6.10
C HIS A 93 0.30 8.12 -5.15
N GLY A 94 0.53 7.42 -4.03
CA GLY A 94 1.65 7.59 -3.13
C GLY A 94 2.47 6.30 -3.08
N LEU A 95 3.79 6.40 -3.20
CA LEU A 95 4.65 5.22 -3.15
C LEU A 95 5.26 5.01 -1.77
N CYS A 96 5.35 3.73 -1.37
CA CYS A 96 6.06 3.33 -0.16
C CYS A 96 7.57 3.60 -0.32
N ASN A 97 8.05 4.70 0.26
CA ASN A 97 9.47 5.06 0.19
C ASN A 97 10.38 4.09 0.97
N VAL A 98 9.85 3.33 1.94
CA VAL A 98 10.61 2.29 2.64
C VAL A 98 11.00 1.16 1.69
N HIS A 99 10.11 0.74 0.78
CA HIS A 99 10.46 -0.23 -0.27
C HIS A 99 11.53 0.31 -1.22
N LEU A 100 11.37 1.56 -1.67
CA LEU A 100 12.38 2.21 -2.53
C LEU A 100 13.73 2.35 -1.81
N SER A 101 13.72 2.72 -0.52
CA SER A 101 14.94 2.83 0.28
C SER A 101 15.68 1.50 0.41
N ARG A 102 14.99 0.38 0.58
CA ARG A 102 15.63 -0.96 0.61
C ARG A 102 16.33 -1.28 -0.72
N GLU A 103 15.71 -0.93 -1.85
CA GLU A 103 16.33 -1.12 -3.17
C GLU A 103 17.48 -0.15 -3.41
N LEU A 104 17.39 1.09 -2.92
CA LEU A 104 18.48 2.07 -2.97
C LEU A 104 19.68 1.61 -2.13
N VAL A 105 19.44 1.03 -0.93
CA VAL A 105 20.52 0.43 -0.12
C VAL A 105 21.22 -0.68 -0.88
N ALA A 106 20.46 -1.59 -1.51
CA ALA A 106 21.04 -2.64 -2.33
C ALA A 106 21.82 -2.10 -3.56
N ALA A 107 21.37 -0.99 -4.15
CA ALA A 107 22.13 -0.31 -5.22
C ALA A 107 23.42 0.32 -4.68
N LYS A 108 23.36 1.01 -3.53
CA LYS A 108 24.54 1.56 -2.84
C LYS A 108 25.62 0.49 -2.59
N GLU A 109 25.23 -0.71 -2.16
CA GLU A 109 26.16 -1.83 -1.94
C GLU A 109 26.88 -2.28 -3.22
N THR A 110 26.35 -1.96 -4.40
CA THR A 110 26.98 -2.18 -5.71
C THR A 110 27.72 -0.95 -6.24
N SER A 111 28.21 -0.08 -5.35
CA SER A 111 28.99 1.13 -5.67
C SER A 111 28.24 2.17 -6.50
N GLN A 112 26.92 2.26 -6.35
CA GLN A 112 26.09 3.28 -6.98
C GLN A 112 26.01 4.52 -6.07
N GLU A 113 26.82 5.54 -6.32
CA GLU A 113 26.90 6.74 -5.47
C GLU A 113 25.58 7.54 -5.46
N TRP A 114 24.92 7.62 -6.62
CA TRP A 114 23.63 8.30 -6.74
C TRP A 114 22.58 7.74 -5.78
N ALA A 115 22.62 6.43 -5.47
CA ALA A 115 21.68 5.80 -4.57
C ALA A 115 21.82 6.32 -3.13
N SER A 116 23.07 6.56 -2.67
CA SER A 116 23.33 7.18 -1.36
C SER A 116 22.72 8.59 -1.28
N LYS A 117 22.89 9.40 -2.34
CA LYS A 117 22.36 10.76 -2.40
C LYS A 117 20.83 10.78 -2.46
N MET A 118 20.22 9.80 -3.14
CA MET A 118 18.78 9.68 -3.17
C MET A 118 18.21 9.29 -1.80
N ILE A 119 18.84 8.36 -1.08
CA ILE A 119 18.47 8.01 0.30
C ILE A 119 18.52 9.25 1.19
N GLU A 120 19.63 10.01 1.12
CA GLU A 120 19.82 11.24 1.89
C GLU A 120 18.73 12.26 1.60
N LEU A 121 18.43 12.52 0.31
CA LEU A 121 17.36 13.45 -0.09
C LEU A 121 16.00 13.02 0.45
N LEU A 122 15.59 11.77 0.27
CA LEU A 122 14.31 11.27 0.74
C LEU A 122 14.21 11.32 2.27
N THR A 123 15.28 10.97 2.96
CA THR A 123 15.35 11.01 4.44
C THR A 123 15.26 12.45 4.96
N ASN A 124 16.03 13.36 4.39
CA ASN A 124 16.00 14.78 4.78
C ASN A 124 14.63 15.40 4.47
N THR A 125 14.03 15.08 3.33
CA THR A 125 12.68 15.52 3.00
C THR A 125 11.65 14.99 4.00
N TYR A 126 11.76 13.74 4.43
CA TYR A 126 10.91 13.17 5.47
C TYR A 126 11.01 13.96 6.78
N TYR A 127 12.22 14.28 7.26
CA TYR A 127 12.41 15.06 8.48
C TYR A 127 11.86 16.47 8.36
N LEU A 128 12.04 17.13 7.21
CA LEU A 128 11.44 18.45 6.96
C LEU A 128 9.91 18.40 7.05
N VAL A 129 9.28 17.35 6.51
CA VAL A 129 7.84 17.15 6.61
C VAL A 129 7.42 16.93 8.08
N GLN A 130 8.15 16.10 8.84
CA GLN A 130 7.83 15.87 10.25
C GLN A 130 7.95 17.17 11.07
N GLU A 131 8.99 17.96 10.86
CA GLU A 131 9.18 19.26 11.50
C GLU A 131 8.04 20.24 11.13
N ALA A 132 7.66 20.29 9.87
CA ALA A 132 6.55 21.12 9.40
C ALA A 132 5.22 20.72 10.05
N LYS A 133 4.95 19.42 10.18
CA LYS A 133 3.77 18.88 10.88
C LYS A 133 3.76 19.28 12.37
N LEU A 134 4.91 19.17 13.06
CA LEU A 134 5.04 19.60 14.47
C LEU A 134 4.76 21.11 14.65
N ASN A 135 5.05 21.91 13.61
CA ASN A 135 4.75 23.34 13.58
C ASN A 135 3.36 23.67 13.02
N ASN A 136 2.44 22.68 12.96
CA ASN A 136 1.06 22.81 12.45
C ASN A 136 0.97 23.37 11.01
N LYS A 137 2.01 23.14 10.18
CA LYS A 137 1.94 23.46 8.75
C LYS A 137 1.20 22.34 8.01
N SER A 138 0.47 22.70 6.95
CA SER A 138 -0.24 21.74 6.07
C SER A 138 0.58 21.33 4.84
N SER A 139 1.67 22.03 4.54
CA SER A 139 2.56 21.79 3.40
C SER A 139 3.97 22.33 3.67
N LEU A 140 4.95 21.87 2.90
CA LEU A 140 6.24 22.54 2.78
C LEU A 140 6.09 23.85 1.99
N GLU A 141 7.02 24.76 2.22
CA GLU A 141 7.09 26.03 1.48
C GLU A 141 7.52 25.78 0.01
N SER A 142 7.04 26.64 -0.91
CA SER A 142 7.31 26.48 -2.35
C SER A 142 8.81 26.47 -2.68
N ASN A 143 9.63 27.24 -1.93
CA ASN A 143 11.08 27.25 -2.08
C ASN A 143 11.71 25.91 -1.68
N GLN A 144 11.22 25.27 -0.61
CA GLN A 144 11.67 23.94 -0.16
C GLN A 144 11.31 22.87 -1.19
N LEU A 145 10.07 22.86 -1.68
CA LEU A 145 9.62 21.93 -2.72
C LEU A 145 10.43 22.09 -4.02
N THR A 146 10.72 23.34 -4.42
CA THR A 146 11.55 23.64 -5.58
C THR A 146 12.99 23.14 -5.39
N ALA A 147 13.56 23.30 -4.21
CA ALA A 147 14.91 22.81 -3.90
C ALA A 147 14.98 21.28 -3.93
N ILE A 148 13.96 20.60 -3.36
CA ILE A 148 13.83 19.14 -3.38
C ILE A 148 13.72 18.63 -4.83
N ASP A 149 12.87 19.21 -5.65
CA ASP A 149 12.69 18.85 -7.06
C ASP A 149 14.00 19.02 -7.87
N LYS A 150 14.67 20.15 -7.67
CA LYS A 150 15.97 20.43 -8.33
C LYS A 150 17.02 19.41 -7.95
N GLU A 151 17.14 19.08 -6.67
CA GLU A 151 18.10 18.11 -6.18
C GLU A 151 17.76 16.69 -6.65
N TYR A 152 16.48 16.31 -6.62
CA TYR A 152 16.00 15.03 -7.14
C TYR A 152 16.43 14.84 -8.61
N LYS A 153 16.15 15.84 -9.46
CA LYS A 153 16.54 15.82 -10.88
C LYS A 153 18.06 15.79 -11.07
N ARG A 154 18.82 16.47 -10.19
CA ARG A 154 20.29 16.42 -10.21
C ARG A 154 20.81 15.00 -9.94
N ILE A 155 20.22 14.32 -8.94
CA ILE A 155 20.58 12.93 -8.60
C ILE A 155 20.22 11.97 -9.73
N LEU A 156 19.05 12.13 -10.37
CA LEU A 156 18.69 11.32 -11.54
C LEU A 156 19.70 11.46 -12.68
N LYS A 157 20.18 12.70 -12.96
CA LYS A 157 21.23 12.91 -13.96
C LYS A 157 22.55 12.20 -13.61
N MET A 158 22.92 12.16 -12.32
CA MET A 158 24.07 11.36 -11.86
C MET A 158 23.83 9.88 -12.10
N ALA A 159 22.64 9.39 -11.72
CA ALA A 159 22.25 7.99 -11.86
C ALA A 159 22.32 7.52 -13.32
N HIS A 160 21.89 8.33 -14.28
CA HIS A 160 22.05 8.02 -15.72
C HIS A 160 23.50 7.95 -16.16
N LYS A 161 24.40 8.79 -15.61
CA LYS A 161 25.84 8.72 -15.92
C LYS A 161 26.49 7.44 -15.36
N GLU A 162 26.10 7.04 -14.15
CA GLU A 162 26.59 5.80 -13.52
C GLU A 162 25.97 4.54 -14.15
N ASN A 163 24.81 4.65 -14.79
CA ASN A 163 24.07 3.57 -15.44
C ASN A 163 23.76 3.90 -16.90
N PRO A 164 24.76 4.01 -17.78
CA PRO A 164 24.50 4.30 -19.18
C PRO A 164 23.65 3.18 -19.81
N GLU A 165 22.73 3.55 -20.70
CA GLU A 165 21.94 2.56 -21.42
C GLU A 165 22.87 1.76 -22.34
N VAL A 166 23.00 0.46 -22.09
CA VAL A 166 23.81 -0.42 -22.93
C VAL A 166 23.12 -0.59 -24.28
N ILE A 167 23.64 0.07 -25.31
CA ILE A 167 23.19 -0.10 -26.70
C ILE A 167 23.85 -1.37 -27.22
N ASP A 168 23.15 -2.49 -27.11
CA ASP A 168 23.62 -3.75 -27.67
C ASP A 168 23.42 -3.77 -29.18
N SER A 169 24.47 -3.94 -29.96
CA SER A 169 24.44 -4.03 -31.42
C SER A 169 23.81 -5.32 -31.94
N VAL A 170 23.57 -6.31 -31.06
CA VAL A 170 23.03 -7.60 -31.41
C VAL A 170 21.51 -7.64 -31.14
N LYS A 171 20.71 -7.81 -32.21
CA LYS A 171 19.27 -8.05 -32.10
C LYS A 171 18.99 -9.40 -31.44
N ARG A 172 18.69 -9.43 -30.14
CA ARG A 172 18.20 -10.62 -29.43
C ARG A 172 16.67 -10.64 -29.42
N LYS A 173 16.05 -11.82 -29.57
CA LYS A 173 14.60 -11.99 -29.35
C LYS A 173 14.29 -11.80 -27.86
N GLY A 174 13.36 -10.91 -27.54
CA GLY A 174 12.85 -10.67 -26.19
C GLY A 174 13.27 -9.32 -25.57
N ARG A 175 12.70 -9.01 -24.39
CA ARG A 175 12.98 -7.77 -23.65
C ARG A 175 14.41 -7.79 -23.07
N ARG A 176 15.17 -6.74 -23.30
CA ARG A 176 16.53 -6.56 -22.72
C ARG A 176 16.49 -6.70 -21.21
N LYS A 177 17.44 -7.46 -20.67
CA LYS A 177 17.62 -7.60 -19.23
C LYS A 177 18.42 -6.39 -18.72
N ARG A 178 17.74 -5.42 -18.13
CA ARG A 178 18.33 -4.25 -17.49
C ARG A 178 18.84 -4.60 -16.10
N SER A 179 19.85 -3.88 -15.61
CA SER A 179 20.32 -4.02 -14.22
C SER A 179 19.20 -3.64 -13.23
N LYS A 180 19.30 -4.14 -12.00
CA LYS A 180 18.36 -3.75 -10.93
C LYS A 180 18.43 -2.25 -10.64
N ALA A 181 19.66 -1.70 -10.58
CA ALA A 181 19.89 -0.27 -10.36
C ALA A 181 19.27 0.58 -11.48
N TYR A 182 19.42 0.19 -12.75
CA TYR A 182 18.80 0.90 -13.86
C TYR A 182 17.26 0.81 -13.85
N ASN A 183 16.69 -0.32 -13.49
CA ASN A 183 15.24 -0.44 -13.34
C ASN A 183 14.69 0.41 -12.18
N LEU A 184 15.44 0.53 -11.08
CA LEU A 184 15.11 1.42 -9.97
C LEU A 184 15.18 2.88 -10.40
N LEU A 185 16.26 3.28 -11.10
CA LEU A 185 16.40 4.62 -11.66
C LEU A 185 15.19 5.01 -12.52
N LEU A 186 14.80 4.15 -13.49
CA LEU A 186 13.66 4.43 -14.34
C LEU A 186 12.34 4.55 -13.57
N ARG A 187 12.16 3.81 -12.47
CA ARG A 187 10.97 3.96 -11.61
C ARG A 187 10.97 5.29 -10.88
N LEU A 188 12.10 5.67 -10.29
CA LEU A 188 12.26 6.95 -9.61
C LEU A 188 12.04 8.13 -10.57
N GLU A 189 12.48 8.01 -11.83
CA GLU A 189 12.27 9.01 -12.86
C GLU A 189 10.79 9.07 -13.30
N THR A 190 10.19 7.91 -13.58
CA THR A 190 8.80 7.83 -14.08
C THR A 190 7.80 8.27 -13.01
N TYR A 191 8.03 7.93 -11.75
CA TYR A 191 7.08 8.09 -10.65
C TYR A 191 7.56 9.12 -9.61
N GLN A 192 8.29 10.16 -10.07
CA GLN A 192 8.83 11.19 -9.17
C GLN A 192 7.73 11.86 -8.31
N GLN A 193 6.57 12.15 -8.90
CA GLN A 193 5.47 12.79 -8.19
C GLN A 193 4.92 11.88 -7.08
N GLU A 194 4.75 10.61 -7.37
CA GLU A 194 4.24 9.60 -6.45
C GLU A 194 5.23 9.29 -5.33
N VAL A 195 6.54 9.31 -5.64
CA VAL A 195 7.63 9.18 -4.64
C VAL A 195 7.64 10.36 -3.67
N LEU A 196 7.41 11.58 -4.17
CA LEU A 196 7.43 12.82 -3.38
C LEU A 196 6.04 13.25 -2.89
N ARG A 197 4.99 12.45 -3.07
CA ARG A 197 3.61 12.80 -2.68
C ARG A 197 3.52 13.16 -1.20
N PHE A 198 4.21 12.43 -0.32
CA PHE A 198 4.23 12.70 1.12
C PHE A 198 4.78 14.09 1.50
N ALA A 199 5.55 14.73 0.60
CA ALA A 199 6.08 16.07 0.81
C ALA A 199 5.14 17.18 0.31
N THR A 200 4.26 16.86 -0.63
CA THR A 200 3.27 17.79 -1.21
C THR A 200 1.89 17.66 -0.59
N ASP A 201 1.58 16.51 -0.01
CA ASP A 201 0.35 16.24 0.73
C ASP A 201 0.69 15.53 2.05
N PHE A 202 0.53 16.24 3.15
CA PHE A 202 0.88 15.73 4.48
C PHE A 202 -0.05 14.64 5.02
N ASN A 203 -1.20 14.41 4.38
CA ASN A 203 -2.06 13.27 4.68
C ASN A 203 -1.46 11.96 4.16
N VAL A 204 -0.62 12.05 3.12
CA VAL A 204 0.02 10.87 2.53
C VAL A 204 1.26 10.49 3.32
N PRO A 205 1.34 9.28 3.88
CA PRO A 205 2.50 8.85 4.66
C PRO A 205 3.71 8.54 3.75
N PHE A 206 4.88 8.52 4.37
CA PHE A 206 6.14 8.14 3.73
C PHE A 206 6.20 6.65 3.36
N ASP A 207 5.47 5.81 4.06
CA ASP A 207 5.50 4.36 3.91
C ASP A 207 4.11 3.72 3.79
N ASN A 208 4.06 2.41 3.55
CA ASN A 208 2.85 1.60 3.51
C ASN A 208 2.74 0.65 4.72
N ASN A 209 3.42 0.95 5.82
CA ASN A 209 3.49 0.07 6.99
C ASN A 209 2.13 -0.27 7.59
N LEU A 210 1.13 0.59 7.41
CA LEU A 210 -0.24 0.37 7.90
C LEU A 210 -0.83 -0.90 7.29
N CYS A 211 -0.91 -0.95 5.96
CA CYS A 211 -1.45 -2.11 5.25
C CYS A 211 -0.54 -3.35 5.38
N GLU A 212 0.79 -3.14 5.39
CA GLU A 212 1.74 -4.24 5.62
C GLU A 212 1.54 -4.92 6.98
N ARG A 213 1.24 -4.16 8.05
CA ARG A 213 0.91 -4.72 9.37
C ARG A 213 -0.40 -5.50 9.35
N ASP A 214 -1.41 -4.94 8.71
CA ASP A 214 -2.71 -5.59 8.61
C ASP A 214 -2.59 -6.92 7.86
N ILE A 215 -1.98 -6.92 6.69
CA ILE A 215 -1.83 -8.13 5.86
C ILE A 215 -0.94 -9.20 6.51
N ARG A 216 -0.02 -8.80 7.41
CA ARG A 216 0.82 -9.73 8.17
C ARG A 216 0.01 -10.72 8.99
N MET A 217 -1.17 -10.33 9.49
CA MET A 217 -2.03 -11.23 10.26
C MET A 217 -2.53 -12.42 9.42
N VAL A 218 -2.73 -12.23 8.11
CA VAL A 218 -3.06 -13.30 7.16
C VAL A 218 -1.87 -14.26 7.02
N LYS A 219 -0.65 -13.72 6.93
CA LYS A 219 0.58 -14.52 6.86
C LYS A 219 0.84 -15.33 8.13
N ILE A 220 0.55 -14.76 9.30
CA ILE A 220 0.68 -15.46 10.59
C ILE A 220 -0.29 -16.64 10.62
N ALA A 221 -1.55 -16.45 10.26
CA ALA A 221 -2.53 -17.54 10.18
C ALA A 221 -2.06 -18.65 9.24
N GLN A 222 -1.56 -18.31 8.05
CA GLN A 222 -1.01 -19.30 7.12
C GLN A 222 0.21 -20.02 7.67
N LYS A 223 1.11 -19.32 8.36
CA LYS A 223 2.31 -19.92 8.97
C LYS A 223 1.96 -20.94 10.06
N ILE A 224 0.88 -20.69 10.81
CA ILE A 224 0.43 -21.58 11.90
C ILE A 224 -0.35 -22.77 11.34
N SER A 225 -1.26 -22.55 10.40
CA SER A 225 -2.22 -23.56 9.91
C SER A 225 -1.85 -24.17 8.55
N GLY A 226 -0.79 -23.71 7.88
CA GLY A 226 -0.35 -24.18 6.57
C GLY A 226 -1.23 -23.70 5.39
N GLY A 227 -2.45 -23.23 5.65
CA GLY A 227 -3.40 -22.75 4.65
C GLY A 227 -4.85 -23.09 5.02
N PHE A 228 -5.76 -22.76 4.11
CA PHE A 228 -7.19 -23.00 4.28
C PHE A 228 -7.65 -24.22 3.49
N ARG A 229 -8.50 -25.04 4.11
CA ARG A 229 -9.03 -26.27 3.50
C ARG A 229 -10.12 -25.98 2.47
N THR A 230 -10.82 -24.84 2.61
CA THR A 230 -11.92 -24.45 1.72
C THR A 230 -11.88 -22.94 1.42
N THR A 231 -12.34 -22.57 0.24
CA THR A 231 -12.51 -21.16 -0.14
C THR A 231 -13.48 -20.43 0.79
N ALA A 232 -14.58 -21.09 1.20
CA ALA A 232 -15.53 -20.52 2.16
C ALA A 232 -14.89 -20.22 3.52
N GLY A 233 -14.05 -21.14 4.03
CA GLY A 233 -13.32 -20.92 5.28
C GLY A 233 -12.31 -19.77 5.20
N ALA A 234 -11.62 -19.64 4.06
CA ALA A 234 -10.71 -18.52 3.84
C ALA A 234 -11.46 -17.17 3.77
N LYS A 235 -12.57 -17.10 3.04
CA LYS A 235 -13.41 -15.89 2.97
C LYS A 235 -13.99 -15.52 4.33
N ALA A 236 -14.50 -16.49 5.08
CA ALA A 236 -15.00 -16.27 6.44
C ALA A 236 -13.89 -15.70 7.35
N PHE A 237 -12.70 -16.28 7.32
CA PHE A 237 -11.55 -15.76 8.08
C PHE A 237 -11.25 -14.30 7.73
N LEU A 238 -11.22 -13.94 6.43
CA LEU A 238 -10.93 -12.59 5.98
C LEU A 238 -12.04 -11.60 6.37
N ALA A 239 -13.32 -12.01 6.32
CA ALA A 239 -14.44 -11.21 6.79
C ALA A 239 -14.32 -10.89 8.29
N PHE A 240 -14.07 -11.90 9.12
CA PHE A 240 -13.82 -11.69 10.56
C PHE A 240 -12.57 -10.83 10.80
N ARG A 241 -11.51 -11.00 10.02
CA ARG A 241 -10.32 -10.16 10.15
C ARG A 241 -10.59 -8.70 9.78
N SER A 242 -11.36 -8.45 8.73
CA SER A 242 -11.82 -7.09 8.37
C SER A 242 -12.59 -6.45 9.52
N TYR A 243 -13.56 -7.20 10.08
CA TYR A 243 -14.40 -6.76 11.18
C TYR A 243 -13.59 -6.43 12.43
N LEU A 244 -12.77 -7.36 12.91
CA LEU A 244 -12.01 -7.20 14.14
C LEU A 244 -10.87 -6.18 14.02
N SER A 245 -10.22 -6.09 12.84
CA SER A 245 -9.21 -5.06 12.58
C SER A 245 -9.85 -3.67 12.60
N THR A 246 -10.98 -3.48 11.94
CA THR A 246 -11.73 -2.22 11.93
C THR A 246 -12.20 -1.85 13.33
N ALA A 247 -12.77 -2.81 14.08
CA ALA A 247 -13.18 -2.59 15.48
C ALA A 247 -12.01 -2.09 16.33
N THR A 248 -10.84 -2.75 16.23
CA THR A 248 -9.64 -2.34 16.96
C THR A 248 -9.20 -0.92 16.61
N LYS A 249 -9.17 -0.58 15.32
CA LYS A 249 -8.78 0.75 14.84
C LYS A 249 -9.71 1.85 15.34
N GLN A 250 -10.98 1.52 15.56
CA GLN A 250 -11.98 2.45 16.11
C GLN A 250 -12.14 2.34 17.64
N GLY A 251 -11.18 1.68 18.34
CA GLY A 251 -11.18 1.59 19.79
C GLY A 251 -12.25 0.65 20.36
N VAL A 252 -12.89 -0.18 19.51
CA VAL A 252 -13.92 -1.12 19.93
C VAL A 252 -13.27 -2.43 20.37
N ASN A 253 -13.67 -2.94 21.54
CA ASN A 253 -13.18 -4.19 22.06
C ASN A 253 -13.59 -5.36 21.14
N GLN A 254 -12.63 -6.18 20.73
CA GLN A 254 -12.86 -7.28 19.78
C GLN A 254 -13.83 -8.34 20.32
N LEU A 255 -13.75 -8.69 21.62
CA LEU A 255 -14.65 -9.67 22.22
C LEU A 255 -16.08 -9.13 22.27
N TRP A 256 -16.26 -7.88 22.66
CA TRP A 256 -17.55 -7.21 22.62
C TRP A 256 -18.13 -7.19 21.20
N ALA A 257 -17.33 -6.83 20.20
CA ALA A 257 -17.76 -6.83 18.80
C ALA A 257 -18.24 -8.21 18.34
N LEU A 258 -17.52 -9.29 18.73
CA LEU A 258 -17.95 -10.65 18.44
C LEU A 258 -19.25 -11.02 19.17
N GLN A 259 -19.40 -10.68 20.44
CA GLN A 259 -20.63 -10.91 21.19
C GLN A 259 -21.80 -10.19 20.53
N GLN A 260 -21.61 -8.92 20.14
CA GLN A 260 -22.60 -8.14 19.43
C GLN A 260 -23.00 -8.80 18.10
N LEU A 261 -22.04 -9.25 17.29
CA LEU A 261 -22.28 -9.92 16.01
C LEU A 261 -23.21 -11.13 16.15
N PHE A 262 -23.01 -11.94 17.19
CA PHE A 262 -23.79 -13.18 17.38
C PHE A 262 -25.12 -12.97 18.10
N SER A 263 -25.30 -11.86 18.85
CA SER A 263 -26.55 -11.53 19.54
C SER A 263 -27.48 -10.65 18.71
N ASN A 264 -26.99 -9.49 18.26
CA ASN A 264 -27.83 -8.43 17.68
C ASN A 264 -27.45 -8.05 16.22
N GLY A 265 -26.43 -8.69 15.65
CA GLY A 265 -25.84 -8.33 14.37
C GLY A 265 -24.52 -7.57 14.52
N PRO A 266 -23.84 -7.25 13.41
CA PRO A 266 -22.53 -6.61 13.48
C PRO A 266 -22.62 -5.20 14.08
N TRP A 267 -21.61 -4.85 14.87
CA TRP A 267 -21.34 -3.45 15.12
C TRP A 267 -20.93 -2.78 13.80
N MET A 268 -21.39 -1.57 13.54
CA MET A 268 -21.10 -0.83 12.31
C MET A 268 -20.06 0.25 12.56
N PRO A 269 -19.11 0.48 11.63
CA PRO A 269 -18.08 1.48 11.79
C PRO A 269 -18.66 2.89 11.70
N ASN A 270 -18.07 3.81 12.45
CA ASN A 270 -18.46 5.21 12.39
C ASN A 270 -17.92 5.87 11.12
N THR A 271 -18.72 6.76 10.53
CA THR A 271 -18.38 7.55 9.34
C THR A 271 -17.42 8.70 9.63
N GLN A 272 -17.19 9.04 10.90
CA GLN A 272 -16.32 10.17 11.26
C GLN A 272 -14.86 9.72 11.29
N PRO A 273 -13.94 10.47 10.63
CA PRO A 273 -12.52 10.31 10.92
C PRO A 273 -12.31 10.58 12.42
N SER A 274 -11.58 9.68 13.09
CA SER A 274 -11.06 9.99 14.42
C SER A 274 -10.30 11.31 14.29
N GLY A 275 -10.79 12.35 14.97
CA GLY A 275 -10.12 13.64 15.02
C GLY A 275 -8.69 13.49 15.53
N PRO A 276 -7.85 14.52 15.30
CA PRO A 276 -6.44 14.49 15.61
C PRO A 276 -6.16 14.24 17.07
#